data_22d295772bad7932698926f9eb4d9468
#
_entry.id   22d295772bad7932698926f9eb4d9468
#
_cell.length_a   1.000
_cell.length_b   1.000
_cell.length_c   1.000
_cell.angle_alpha   90.00
_cell.angle_beta   90.00
_cell.angle_gamma   90.00
#
_symmetry.space_group_name_H-M   'P 1'
#
loop_
_entity.id
_entity.type
_entity.pdbx_description
1 polymer ?
#
loop_
_entity_poly.entity_id
_entity_poly.type
_entity_poly.pdbx_seq_one_letter_code
_entity_poly.pdbx_strand_id
1 'polypeptide(L)'
;MAFPITIDALRVLDAIARKGSFAAAAEEMHRVPSAISYTVHKLEEDLDVLLFDRSGHRATLTNAGHYLLEEGRQLLEAANTLARTTRRVAEGWEASVTIAVNALLPVSALFPAVSAFNELGVPVEIHLLDEVFNGPWDALHTGRADLIAGATSEIQPPGDFEHRDIGQVPFVYAVAHNHPLAVETGPLSEEILSAWPAVVAADSSRQLPAGSAGIFARQRTLKVSSMAHKIEAQKAGMGVGWLPRPQVESALASGELVALNVATKRPPVILCMARRRG
;
A
#
# COMPACT_ATOMS: atom_id res chain seq x y z
N MET A 1 9.04 -36.27 6.48
CA MET A 1 8.65 -35.26 7.50
C MET A 1 7.46 -34.50 6.97
N ALA A 2 6.38 -34.38 7.75
CA ALA A 2 5.27 -33.49 7.39
C ALA A 2 5.74 -32.04 7.53
N PHE A 3 5.34 -31.18 6.61
CA PHE A 3 5.67 -29.75 6.68
C PHE A 3 4.82 -29.12 7.79
N PRO A 4 5.41 -28.49 8.82
CA PRO A 4 4.67 -28.04 10.00
C PRO A 4 3.69 -26.91 9.69
N ILE A 5 4.01 -26.06 8.69
CA ILE A 5 3.19 -24.92 8.29
C ILE A 5 2.33 -25.30 7.09
N THR A 6 1.01 -25.22 7.22
CA THR A 6 0.06 -25.46 6.13
C THR A 6 -0.65 -24.18 5.72
N ILE A 7 -1.10 -24.10 4.47
CA ILE A 7 -1.92 -22.97 3.99
C ILE A 7 -3.18 -22.78 4.84
N ASP A 8 -3.80 -23.88 5.28
CA ASP A 8 -4.97 -23.85 6.15
C ASP A 8 -4.65 -23.23 7.52
N ALA A 9 -3.54 -23.64 8.14
CA ALA A 9 -3.10 -23.07 9.42
C ALA A 9 -2.80 -21.57 9.31
N LEU A 10 -2.16 -21.12 8.23
CA LEU A 10 -1.92 -19.70 7.98
C LEU A 10 -3.21 -18.91 7.78
N ARG A 11 -4.20 -19.47 7.06
CA ARG A 11 -5.52 -18.84 6.90
C ARG A 11 -6.25 -18.71 8.25
N VAL A 12 -6.17 -19.73 9.10
CA VAL A 12 -6.74 -19.70 10.45
C VAL A 12 -6.07 -18.59 11.27
N LEU A 13 -4.73 -18.51 11.27
CA LEU A 13 -3.98 -17.48 11.98
C LEU A 13 -4.37 -16.07 11.52
N ASP A 14 -4.45 -15.84 10.21
CA ASP A 14 -4.86 -14.56 9.64
C ASP A 14 -6.31 -14.19 9.99
N ALA A 15 -7.23 -15.15 9.93
CA ALA A 15 -8.64 -14.92 10.29
C ALA A 15 -8.78 -14.52 11.78
N ILE A 16 -8.07 -15.19 12.70
CA ILE A 16 -8.07 -14.82 14.12
C ILE A 16 -7.52 -13.42 14.32
N ALA A 17 -6.41 -13.08 13.66
CA ALA A 17 -5.79 -11.76 13.76
C ALA A 17 -6.71 -10.63 13.26
N ARG A 18 -7.40 -10.83 12.14
CA ARG A 18 -8.33 -9.83 11.57
C ARG A 18 -9.61 -9.70 12.39
N LYS A 19 -10.16 -10.82 12.87
CA LYS A 19 -11.45 -10.84 13.58
C LYS A 19 -11.31 -10.62 15.10
N GLY A 20 -10.11 -10.70 15.64
CA GLY A 20 -9.82 -10.48 17.05
C GLY A 20 -10.28 -11.59 18.01
N SER A 21 -10.86 -12.68 17.49
CA SER A 21 -11.23 -13.83 18.33
C SER A 21 -11.32 -15.15 17.55
N PHE A 22 -11.08 -16.26 18.25
CA PHE A 22 -11.22 -17.63 17.70
C PHE A 22 -12.66 -17.92 17.25
N ALA A 23 -13.66 -17.46 17.99
CA ALA A 23 -15.07 -17.67 17.66
C ALA A 23 -15.46 -16.91 16.38
N ALA A 24 -15.07 -15.64 16.26
CA ALA A 24 -15.36 -14.84 15.06
C ALA A 24 -14.59 -15.35 13.82
N ALA A 25 -13.37 -15.88 13.99
CA ALA A 25 -12.66 -16.55 12.91
C ALA A 25 -13.34 -17.85 12.47
N ALA A 26 -13.86 -18.63 13.42
CA ALA A 26 -14.61 -19.84 13.11
C ALA A 26 -15.89 -19.54 12.30
N GLU A 27 -16.60 -18.50 12.65
CA GLU A 27 -17.78 -18.02 11.92
C GLU A 27 -17.42 -17.62 10.48
N GLU A 28 -16.38 -16.78 10.29
CA GLU A 28 -15.91 -16.39 8.96
C GLU A 28 -15.50 -17.58 8.08
N MET A 29 -14.86 -18.58 8.69
CA MET A 29 -14.38 -19.77 7.98
C MET A 29 -15.41 -20.89 7.86
N HIS A 30 -16.65 -20.67 8.35
CA HIS A 30 -17.72 -21.67 8.41
C HIS A 30 -17.27 -22.96 9.10
N ARG A 31 -16.57 -22.84 10.25
CA ARG A 31 -16.06 -23.94 11.06
C ARG A 31 -16.54 -23.83 12.50
N VAL A 32 -16.44 -24.91 13.24
CA VAL A 32 -16.67 -24.88 14.69
C VAL A 32 -15.45 -24.33 15.42
N PRO A 33 -15.61 -23.58 16.53
CA PRO A 33 -14.48 -22.98 17.26
C PRO A 33 -13.43 -23.98 17.73
N SER A 34 -13.83 -25.21 18.04
CA SER A 34 -12.92 -26.32 18.43
C SER A 34 -11.96 -26.69 17.29
N ALA A 35 -12.40 -26.65 16.04
CA ALA A 35 -11.55 -26.94 14.88
C ALA A 35 -10.48 -25.85 14.68
N ILE A 36 -10.84 -24.57 14.85
CA ILE A 36 -9.91 -23.43 14.79
C ILE A 36 -8.87 -23.55 15.90
N SER A 37 -9.32 -23.84 17.15
CA SER A 37 -8.44 -24.03 18.29
C SER A 37 -7.49 -25.22 18.09
N TYR A 38 -7.98 -26.31 17.55
CA TYR A 38 -7.14 -27.50 17.25
C TYR A 38 -6.08 -27.19 16.21
N THR A 39 -6.44 -26.49 15.13
CA THR A 39 -5.47 -26.10 14.07
C THR A 39 -4.35 -25.23 14.63
N VAL A 40 -4.68 -24.24 15.48
CA VAL A 40 -3.66 -23.38 16.11
C VAL A 40 -2.80 -24.18 17.06
N HIS A 41 -3.40 -25.02 17.94
CA HIS A 41 -2.65 -25.81 18.90
C HIS A 41 -1.68 -26.78 18.22
N LYS A 42 -2.16 -27.46 17.15
CA LYS A 42 -1.29 -28.33 16.36
C LYS A 42 -0.13 -27.57 15.70
N LEU A 43 -0.37 -26.35 15.20
CA LEU A 43 0.68 -25.51 14.63
C LEU A 43 1.71 -25.08 15.69
N GLU A 44 1.25 -24.74 16.90
CA GLU A 44 2.10 -24.40 18.05
C GLU A 44 2.95 -25.62 18.48
N GLU A 45 2.37 -26.82 18.52
CA GLU A 45 3.08 -28.07 18.81
C GLU A 45 4.13 -28.40 17.72
N ASP A 46 3.73 -28.33 16.45
CA ASP A 46 4.60 -28.69 15.33
C ASP A 46 5.80 -27.70 15.18
N LEU A 47 5.66 -26.45 15.66
CA LEU A 47 6.71 -25.43 15.67
C LEU A 47 7.45 -25.34 17.02
N ASP A 48 6.95 -26.00 18.06
CA ASP A 48 7.43 -25.91 19.47
C ASP A 48 7.48 -24.43 19.96
N VAL A 49 6.48 -23.61 19.56
CA VAL A 49 6.40 -22.19 19.88
C VAL A 49 4.94 -21.78 20.12
N LEU A 50 4.67 -21.01 21.18
CA LEU A 50 3.36 -20.40 21.39
C LEU A 50 3.19 -19.19 20.45
N LEU A 51 2.10 -19.20 19.69
CA LEU A 51 1.72 -18.12 18.79
C LEU A 51 0.73 -17.14 19.42
N PHE A 52 0.00 -17.60 20.45
CA PHE A 52 -0.95 -16.78 21.20
C PHE A 52 -0.65 -16.81 22.70
N ASP A 53 -0.65 -15.63 23.31
CA ASP A 53 -0.74 -15.49 24.75
C ASP A 53 -2.22 -15.54 25.17
N ARG A 54 -2.55 -16.52 26.02
CA ARG A 54 -3.90 -16.79 26.53
C ARG A 54 -4.05 -16.45 28.01
N SER A 55 -3.05 -15.79 28.60
CA SER A 55 -3.08 -15.42 30.03
C SER A 55 -4.11 -14.33 30.37
N GLY A 56 -4.55 -13.56 29.36
CA GLY A 56 -5.54 -12.52 29.50
C GLY A 56 -6.97 -12.93 29.09
N HIS A 57 -7.91 -11.98 29.18
CA HIS A 57 -9.30 -12.18 28.75
C HIS A 57 -9.45 -12.36 27.24
N ARG A 58 -8.47 -11.97 26.44
CA ARG A 58 -8.40 -12.15 24.98
C ARG A 58 -7.06 -12.73 24.61
N ALA A 59 -7.06 -13.68 23.69
CA ALA A 59 -5.84 -14.21 23.12
C ALA A 59 -5.16 -13.11 22.26
N THR A 60 -3.90 -12.78 22.56
CA THR A 60 -3.08 -11.83 21.80
C THR A 60 -1.92 -12.59 21.17
N LEU A 61 -1.49 -12.13 19.99
CA LEU A 61 -0.33 -12.72 19.33
C LEU A 61 0.94 -12.47 20.14
N THR A 62 1.77 -13.51 20.24
CA THR A 62 3.16 -13.39 20.72
C THR A 62 4.04 -12.75 19.64
N ASN A 63 5.30 -12.43 19.95
CA ASN A 63 6.25 -11.95 18.93
C ASN A 63 6.44 -13.00 17.81
N ALA A 64 6.48 -14.28 18.15
CA ALA A 64 6.54 -15.37 17.17
C ALA A 64 5.25 -15.45 16.33
N GLY A 65 4.09 -15.26 16.96
CA GLY A 65 2.80 -15.19 16.29
C GLY A 65 2.72 -14.01 15.29
N HIS A 66 3.22 -12.84 15.67
CA HIS A 66 3.30 -11.70 14.78
C HIS A 66 4.21 -11.95 13.58
N TYR A 67 5.41 -12.50 13.82
CA TYR A 67 6.34 -12.85 12.75
C TYR A 67 5.74 -13.86 11.77
N LEU A 68 5.16 -14.97 12.31
CA LEU A 68 4.54 -16.00 11.48
C LEU A 68 3.32 -15.46 10.69
N LEU A 69 2.54 -14.54 11.27
CA LEU A 69 1.43 -13.90 10.58
C LEU A 69 1.92 -13.05 9.40
N GLU A 70 2.95 -12.24 9.59
CA GLU A 70 3.49 -11.35 8.56
C GLU A 70 4.06 -12.15 7.37
N GLU A 71 4.95 -13.09 7.64
CA GLU A 71 5.52 -13.97 6.62
C GLU A 71 4.48 -14.94 6.02
N GLY A 72 3.56 -15.41 6.85
CA GLY A 72 2.45 -16.29 6.43
C GLY A 72 1.50 -15.62 5.45
N ARG A 73 1.25 -14.33 5.57
CA ARG A 73 0.46 -13.55 4.61
C ARG A 73 1.09 -13.53 3.21
N GLN A 74 2.41 -13.45 3.14
CA GLN A 74 3.12 -13.52 1.86
C GLN A 74 2.94 -14.89 1.20
N LEU A 75 3.01 -15.98 1.96
CA LEU A 75 2.75 -17.33 1.44
C LEU A 75 1.31 -17.51 0.98
N LEU A 76 0.34 -16.96 1.70
CA LEU A 76 -1.07 -17.00 1.30
C LEU A 76 -1.29 -16.23 -0.03
N GLU A 77 -0.66 -15.10 -0.19
CA GLU A 77 -0.70 -14.31 -1.43
C GLU A 77 -0.08 -15.08 -2.61
N ALA A 78 1.09 -15.71 -2.38
CA ALA A 78 1.74 -16.55 -3.39
C ALA A 78 0.86 -17.74 -3.80
N ALA A 79 0.20 -18.40 -2.85
CA ALA A 79 -0.72 -19.50 -3.11
C ALA A 79 -1.95 -19.05 -3.93
N ASN A 80 -2.52 -17.89 -3.61
CA ASN A 80 -3.61 -17.29 -4.38
C ASN A 80 -3.18 -16.96 -5.81
N THR A 81 -1.99 -16.40 -5.97
CA THR A 81 -1.41 -16.09 -7.29
C THR A 81 -1.21 -17.37 -8.11
N LEU A 82 -0.68 -18.43 -7.49
CA LEU A 82 -0.52 -19.73 -8.15
C LEU A 82 -1.87 -20.29 -8.63
N ALA A 83 -2.89 -20.25 -7.77
CA ALA A 83 -4.23 -20.73 -8.13
C ALA A 83 -4.84 -19.94 -9.29
N ARG A 84 -4.68 -18.61 -9.30
CA ARG A 84 -5.10 -17.75 -10.43
C ARG A 84 -4.36 -18.13 -11.72
N THR A 85 -3.02 -18.17 -11.64
CA THR A 85 -2.19 -18.50 -12.82
C THR A 85 -2.53 -19.87 -13.39
N THR A 86 -2.79 -20.86 -12.53
CA THR A 86 -3.19 -22.21 -12.98
C THR A 86 -4.52 -22.17 -13.73
N ARG A 87 -5.51 -21.42 -13.28
CA ARG A 87 -6.78 -21.24 -13.99
C ARG A 87 -6.58 -20.52 -15.32
N ARG A 88 -5.73 -19.48 -15.36
CA ARG A 88 -5.34 -18.74 -16.59
C ARG A 88 -4.85 -19.70 -17.68
N VAL A 89 -3.97 -20.61 -17.31
CA VAL A 89 -3.42 -21.62 -18.26
C VAL A 89 -4.51 -22.55 -18.77
N ALA A 90 -5.48 -22.92 -17.93
CA ALA A 90 -6.53 -23.88 -18.29
C ALA A 90 -7.64 -23.28 -19.18
N GLU A 91 -7.95 -21.99 -19.03
CA GLU A 91 -9.13 -21.35 -19.66
C GLU A 91 -8.76 -20.46 -20.87
N GLY A 92 -7.47 -20.25 -21.14
CA GLY A 92 -6.99 -19.39 -22.25
C GLY A 92 -7.26 -17.89 -22.04
N TRP A 93 -8.00 -17.50 -21.00
CA TRP A 93 -8.25 -16.13 -20.55
C TRP A 93 -7.88 -15.98 -19.09
N GLU A 94 -7.46 -14.78 -18.71
CA GLU A 94 -7.23 -14.44 -17.31
C GLU A 94 -8.59 -14.23 -16.62
N ALA A 95 -8.81 -14.89 -15.49
CA ALA A 95 -10.05 -14.69 -14.72
C ALA A 95 -10.14 -13.26 -14.17
N SER A 96 -9.01 -12.64 -13.90
CA SER A 96 -8.94 -11.26 -13.42
C SER A 96 -7.60 -10.61 -13.79
N VAL A 97 -7.59 -9.29 -13.88
CA VAL A 97 -6.39 -8.46 -14.04
C VAL A 97 -6.33 -7.48 -12.88
N THR A 98 -5.25 -7.52 -12.12
CA THR A 98 -5.01 -6.58 -11.03
C THR A 98 -4.05 -5.48 -11.48
N ILE A 99 -4.49 -4.23 -11.38
CA ILE A 99 -3.70 -3.05 -11.70
C ILE A 99 -3.35 -2.33 -10.39
N ALA A 100 -2.07 -2.31 -10.03
CA ALA A 100 -1.60 -1.49 -8.92
C ALA A 100 -1.46 -0.03 -9.37
N VAL A 101 -2.24 0.84 -8.76
CA VAL A 101 -2.32 2.27 -9.09
C VAL A 101 -1.56 3.06 -8.05
N ASN A 102 -0.56 3.83 -8.49
CA ASN A 102 0.15 4.71 -7.58
C ASN A 102 -0.74 5.88 -7.16
N ALA A 103 -0.70 6.23 -5.90
CA ALA A 103 -1.44 7.34 -5.31
C ALA A 103 -1.15 8.72 -5.94
N LEU A 104 -0.11 8.85 -6.77
CA LEU A 104 0.17 10.05 -7.57
C LEU A 104 -0.70 10.16 -8.81
N LEU A 105 -1.23 9.04 -9.32
CA LEU A 105 -2.12 8.99 -10.47
C LEU A 105 -3.58 9.00 -9.99
N PRO A 106 -4.41 9.98 -10.39
CA PRO A 106 -5.83 9.92 -10.10
C PRO A 106 -6.44 8.65 -10.73
N VAL A 107 -7.13 7.83 -9.93
CA VAL A 107 -7.73 6.58 -10.42
C VAL A 107 -8.68 6.80 -11.59
N SER A 108 -9.34 7.96 -11.64
CA SER A 108 -10.22 8.37 -12.74
C SER A 108 -9.51 8.43 -14.11
N ALA A 109 -8.18 8.58 -14.13
CA ALA A 109 -7.41 8.53 -15.37
C ALA A 109 -7.44 7.15 -16.04
N LEU A 110 -7.75 6.08 -15.29
CA LEU A 110 -7.87 4.72 -15.81
C LEU A 110 -9.28 4.39 -16.29
N PHE A 111 -10.32 5.13 -15.87
CA PHE A 111 -11.70 4.80 -16.19
C PHE A 111 -12.01 4.73 -17.69
N PRO A 112 -11.47 5.59 -18.57
CA PRO A 112 -11.68 5.44 -20.01
C PRO A 112 -11.14 4.12 -20.55
N ALA A 113 -9.97 3.67 -20.08
CA ALA A 113 -9.37 2.39 -20.49
C ALA A 113 -10.17 1.21 -19.95
N VAL A 114 -10.63 1.27 -18.70
CA VAL A 114 -11.51 0.25 -18.09
C VAL A 114 -12.84 0.17 -18.84
N SER A 115 -13.43 1.30 -19.20
CA SER A 115 -14.68 1.34 -19.98
C SER A 115 -14.49 0.69 -21.35
N ALA A 116 -13.45 1.06 -22.07
CA ALA A 116 -13.14 0.48 -23.37
C ALA A 116 -12.86 -1.04 -23.28
N PHE A 117 -12.22 -1.50 -22.20
CA PHE A 117 -12.00 -2.92 -21.95
C PHE A 117 -13.32 -3.66 -21.71
N ASN A 118 -14.23 -3.09 -20.92
CA ASN A 118 -15.54 -3.68 -20.66
C ASN A 118 -16.40 -3.80 -21.92
N GLU A 119 -16.25 -2.89 -22.89
CA GLU A 119 -16.94 -2.95 -24.19
C GLU A 119 -16.52 -4.15 -25.04
N LEU A 120 -15.36 -4.75 -24.77
CA LEU A 120 -14.93 -5.98 -25.43
C LEU A 120 -15.77 -7.21 -25.04
N GLY A 121 -16.56 -7.12 -23.97
CA GLY A 121 -17.45 -8.18 -23.50
C GLY A 121 -16.72 -9.45 -23.03
N VAL A 122 -15.42 -9.33 -22.68
CA VAL A 122 -14.61 -10.45 -22.19
C VAL A 122 -14.86 -10.69 -20.70
N PRO A 123 -14.93 -11.96 -20.23
CA PRO A 123 -15.26 -12.28 -18.83
C PRO A 123 -14.02 -12.16 -17.92
N VAL A 124 -13.36 -11.00 -17.92
CA VAL A 124 -12.17 -10.70 -17.10
C VAL A 124 -12.52 -9.65 -16.08
N GLU A 125 -12.32 -9.95 -14.80
CA GLU A 125 -12.55 -9.00 -13.71
C GLU A 125 -11.34 -8.07 -13.55
N ILE A 126 -11.58 -6.75 -13.47
CA ILE A 126 -10.53 -5.76 -13.23
C ILE A 126 -10.51 -5.38 -11.76
N HIS A 127 -9.35 -5.56 -11.12
CA HIS A 127 -9.10 -5.12 -9.75
C HIS A 127 -8.14 -3.93 -9.76
N LEU A 128 -8.53 -2.82 -9.10
CA LEU A 128 -7.66 -1.68 -8.88
C LEU A 128 -7.14 -1.73 -7.44
N LEU A 129 -5.82 -1.71 -7.28
CA LEU A 129 -5.14 -1.78 -6.00
C LEU A 129 -4.40 -0.46 -5.75
N ASP A 130 -4.81 0.29 -4.73
CA ASP A 130 -4.13 1.53 -4.35
C ASP A 130 -2.79 1.24 -3.68
N GLU A 131 -1.74 1.87 -4.19
CA GLU A 131 -0.38 1.70 -3.70
C GLU A 131 0.35 3.04 -3.58
N VAL A 132 1.29 3.12 -2.65
CA VAL A 132 2.05 4.33 -2.33
C VAL A 132 3.54 4.06 -2.48
N PHE A 133 4.32 5.02 -2.98
CA PHE A 133 5.76 4.96 -3.21
C PHE A 133 6.20 3.73 -4.03
N ASN A 134 6.94 2.79 -3.42
CA ASN A 134 7.45 1.57 -4.05
C ASN A 134 6.39 0.46 -4.13
N GLY A 135 5.23 0.66 -3.50
CA GLY A 135 4.15 -0.32 -3.46
C GLY A 135 3.73 -0.89 -4.83
N PRO A 136 3.56 -0.07 -5.90
CA PRO A 136 3.22 -0.61 -7.21
C PRO A 136 4.29 -1.55 -7.77
N TRP A 137 5.57 -1.19 -7.67
CA TRP A 137 6.67 -2.05 -8.09
C TRP A 137 6.76 -3.33 -7.26
N ASP A 138 6.55 -3.23 -5.94
CA ASP A 138 6.46 -4.36 -5.04
C ASP A 138 5.29 -5.29 -5.42
N ALA A 139 4.12 -4.73 -5.71
CA ALA A 139 2.96 -5.48 -6.13
C ALA A 139 3.20 -6.24 -7.46
N LEU A 140 3.86 -5.58 -8.43
CA LEU A 140 4.21 -6.21 -9.70
C LEU A 140 5.29 -7.29 -9.52
N HIS A 141 6.32 -7.01 -8.75
CA HIS A 141 7.44 -7.93 -8.48
C HIS A 141 6.97 -9.20 -7.77
N THR A 142 6.10 -9.05 -6.76
CA THR A 142 5.57 -10.18 -5.97
C THR A 142 4.38 -10.90 -6.60
N GLY A 143 3.88 -10.44 -7.75
CA GLY A 143 2.72 -11.03 -8.41
C GLY A 143 1.37 -10.65 -7.79
N ARG A 144 1.33 -9.69 -6.89
CA ARG A 144 0.07 -9.11 -6.35
C ARG A 144 -0.67 -8.29 -7.41
N ALA A 145 0.05 -7.75 -8.38
CA ALA A 145 -0.51 -7.07 -9.53
C ALA A 145 0.06 -7.63 -10.83
N ASP A 146 -0.71 -7.52 -11.89
CA ASP A 146 -0.34 -7.92 -13.26
C ASP A 146 0.22 -6.73 -14.05
N LEU A 147 -0.30 -5.54 -13.73
CA LEU A 147 0.06 -4.25 -14.30
C LEU A 147 0.28 -3.24 -13.20
N ILE A 148 1.07 -2.22 -13.48
CA ILE A 148 1.15 -1.01 -12.66
C ILE A 148 0.82 0.21 -13.48
N ALA A 149 0.19 1.19 -12.85
CA ALA A 149 -0.10 2.49 -13.42
C ALA A 149 0.35 3.61 -12.46
N GLY A 150 1.15 4.54 -12.99
CA GLY A 150 1.61 5.71 -12.23
C GLY A 150 2.77 5.43 -11.26
N ALA A 151 3.45 4.29 -11.38
CA ALA A 151 4.70 4.08 -10.63
C ALA A 151 5.79 5.04 -11.10
N THR A 152 6.78 5.31 -10.24
CA THR A 152 7.92 6.13 -10.62
C THR A 152 8.86 5.32 -11.50
N SER A 153 9.30 5.91 -12.64
CA SER A 153 10.23 5.23 -13.55
C SER A 153 11.68 5.21 -13.06
N GLU A 154 12.01 6.04 -12.06
CA GLU A 154 13.38 6.19 -11.57
C GLU A 154 13.86 5.00 -10.70
N ILE A 155 12.95 4.26 -10.09
CA ILE A 155 13.26 3.16 -9.18
C ILE A 155 12.53 1.91 -9.67
N GLN A 156 13.28 1.01 -10.29
CA GLN A 156 12.77 -0.30 -10.71
C GLN A 156 13.43 -1.41 -9.89
N PRO A 157 12.67 -2.38 -9.39
CA PRO A 157 13.26 -3.54 -8.74
C PRO A 157 13.98 -4.42 -9.77
N PRO A 158 14.90 -5.31 -9.31
CA PRO A 158 15.45 -6.35 -10.18
C PRO A 158 14.33 -7.22 -10.77
N GLY A 159 14.39 -7.48 -12.07
CA GLY A 159 13.39 -8.30 -12.79
C GLY A 159 13.30 -7.91 -14.26
N ASP A 160 12.59 -8.73 -15.03
CA ASP A 160 12.35 -8.45 -16.45
C ASP A 160 10.97 -7.76 -16.61
N PHE A 161 11.01 -6.43 -16.65
CA PHE A 161 9.84 -5.60 -16.79
C PHE A 161 9.89 -4.79 -18.08
N GLU A 162 8.73 -4.65 -18.69
CA GLU A 162 8.50 -3.69 -19.76
C GLU A 162 7.76 -2.49 -19.18
N HIS A 163 8.29 -1.30 -19.36
CA HIS A 163 7.66 -0.07 -18.88
C HIS A 163 7.57 0.99 -19.96
N ARG A 164 6.63 1.91 -19.79
CA ARG A 164 6.43 3.08 -20.65
C ARG A 164 6.06 4.28 -19.80
N ASP A 165 6.75 5.38 -20.00
CA ASP A 165 6.42 6.66 -19.35
C ASP A 165 5.06 7.17 -19.85
N ILE A 166 4.23 7.66 -18.92
CA ILE A 166 2.86 8.14 -19.19
C ILE A 166 2.67 9.61 -18.83
N GLY A 167 3.64 10.24 -18.20
CA GLY A 167 3.59 11.64 -17.84
C GLY A 167 4.46 11.99 -16.65
N GLN A 168 4.27 13.18 -16.13
CA GLN A 168 4.99 13.65 -14.95
C GLN A 168 4.06 14.39 -13.99
N VAL A 169 4.36 14.31 -12.70
CA VAL A 169 3.59 14.97 -11.64
C VAL A 169 4.47 16.01 -10.95
N PRO A 170 4.15 17.31 -11.09
CA PRO A 170 4.79 18.35 -10.32
C PRO A 170 4.29 18.37 -8.88
N PHE A 171 5.16 18.81 -7.96
CA PHE A 171 4.85 18.93 -6.55
C PHE A 171 4.84 20.38 -6.10
N VAL A 172 4.04 20.65 -5.07
CA VAL A 172 4.00 21.91 -4.34
C VAL A 172 4.22 21.64 -2.86
N TYR A 173 5.03 22.45 -2.19
CA TYR A 173 5.10 22.43 -0.73
C TYR A 173 3.98 23.30 -0.20
N ALA A 174 3.09 22.72 0.59
CA ALA A 174 1.87 23.42 1.01
C ALA A 174 1.58 23.25 2.50
N VAL A 175 0.85 24.22 3.03
CA VAL A 175 0.35 24.25 4.42
C VAL A 175 -1.09 24.70 4.43
N ALA A 176 -1.81 24.46 5.55
CA ALA A 176 -3.13 25.05 5.78
C ALA A 176 -3.07 26.58 5.75
N HIS A 177 -4.16 27.22 5.37
CA HIS A 177 -4.25 28.69 5.31
C HIS A 177 -3.98 29.39 6.65
N ASN A 178 -4.30 28.74 7.76
CA ASN A 178 -4.10 29.25 9.11
C ASN A 178 -2.76 28.87 9.73
N HIS A 179 -1.88 28.19 8.97
CA HIS A 179 -0.57 27.80 9.46
C HIS A 179 0.36 29.01 9.55
N PRO A 180 1.23 29.13 10.59
CA PRO A 180 2.14 30.26 10.73
C PRO A 180 3.02 30.55 9.51
N LEU A 181 3.41 29.52 8.77
CA LEU A 181 4.20 29.69 7.54
C LEU A 181 3.40 30.22 6.33
N ALA A 182 2.06 30.28 6.42
CA ALA A 182 1.23 30.71 5.29
C ALA A 182 1.41 32.20 4.93
N VAL A 183 1.90 33.01 5.87
CA VAL A 183 2.14 34.45 5.68
C VAL A 183 3.57 34.75 5.23
N GLU A 184 4.44 33.77 5.20
CA GLU A 184 5.84 33.94 4.80
C GLU A 184 5.96 34.07 3.28
N THR A 185 6.67 35.09 2.80
CA THR A 185 6.79 35.42 1.37
C THR A 185 8.14 35.06 0.77
N GLY A 186 9.17 34.84 1.59
CA GLY A 186 10.53 34.52 1.17
C GLY A 186 10.74 33.02 0.93
N PRO A 187 11.90 32.66 0.33
CA PRO A 187 12.28 31.27 0.20
C PRO A 187 12.59 30.67 1.57
N LEU A 188 11.81 29.68 1.98
CA LEU A 188 11.97 29.00 3.28
C LEU A 188 13.08 27.95 3.20
N SER A 189 13.99 27.98 4.18
CA SER A 189 15.06 27.00 4.30
C SER A 189 14.56 25.68 4.92
N GLU A 190 15.32 24.61 4.71
CA GLU A 190 15.04 23.31 5.35
C GLU A 190 15.01 23.39 6.87
N GLU A 191 15.84 24.25 7.46
CA GLU A 191 15.87 24.48 8.91
C GLU A 191 14.53 25.00 9.42
N ILE A 192 13.96 26.00 8.75
CA ILE A 192 12.64 26.56 9.10
C ILE A 192 11.55 25.50 8.95
N LEU A 193 11.57 24.76 7.84
CA LEU A 193 10.57 23.75 7.53
C LEU A 193 10.65 22.53 8.45
N SER A 194 11.84 22.13 8.88
CA SER A 194 12.05 20.99 9.77
C SER A 194 11.57 21.23 11.21
N ALA A 195 11.35 22.48 11.59
CA ALA A 195 10.74 22.81 12.90
C ALA A 195 9.28 22.34 13.01
N TRP A 196 8.61 22.08 11.89
CA TRP A 196 7.22 21.66 11.80
C TRP A 196 7.10 20.17 11.45
N PRO A 197 6.08 19.45 11.95
CA PRO A 197 5.88 18.05 11.60
C PRO A 197 5.62 17.90 10.09
N ALA A 198 6.31 16.95 9.44
CA ALA A 198 5.96 16.56 8.07
C ALA A 198 4.82 15.54 8.08
N VAL A 199 3.77 15.77 7.28
CA VAL A 199 2.78 14.73 7.00
C VAL A 199 3.30 13.86 5.87
N VAL A 200 3.36 12.55 6.09
CA VAL A 200 3.99 11.56 5.17
C VAL A 200 3.01 10.44 4.89
N ALA A 201 2.73 10.16 3.62
CA ALA A 201 2.09 8.91 3.27
C ALA A 201 3.09 7.75 3.47
N ALA A 202 2.66 6.68 4.13
CA ALA A 202 3.48 5.50 4.34
C ALA A 202 3.65 4.74 3.01
N ASP A 203 4.83 4.18 2.78
CA ASP A 203 5.04 3.26 1.67
C ASP A 203 4.22 1.99 1.89
N SER A 204 3.58 1.50 0.85
CA SER A 204 2.79 0.28 0.88
C SER A 204 3.57 -0.96 0.43
N SER A 205 4.85 -0.83 0.09
CA SER A 205 5.72 -1.96 -0.25
C SER A 205 5.83 -2.94 0.93
N ARG A 206 5.91 -4.24 0.63
CA ARG A 206 5.98 -5.32 1.62
C ARG A 206 7.32 -6.03 1.61
N GLN A 207 7.96 -6.16 0.45
CA GLN A 207 9.24 -6.84 0.26
C GLN A 207 10.35 -5.89 -0.19
N LEU A 208 9.99 -4.89 -0.99
CA LEU A 208 10.96 -3.88 -1.38
C LEU A 208 11.24 -2.92 -0.22
N PRO A 209 12.45 -2.34 -0.14
CA PRO A 209 12.77 -1.33 0.85
C PRO A 209 11.76 -0.17 0.80
N ALA A 210 11.27 0.24 1.96
CA ALA A 210 10.31 1.32 2.05
C ALA A 210 10.90 2.64 1.53
N GLY A 211 10.20 3.26 0.60
CA GLY A 211 10.51 4.58 0.08
C GLY A 211 10.04 5.68 1.04
N SER A 212 10.75 6.79 1.02
CA SER A 212 10.30 8.02 1.66
C SER A 212 10.84 9.21 0.88
N ALA A 213 10.08 10.29 0.81
CA ALA A 213 10.54 11.48 0.10
C ALA A 213 10.01 12.76 0.75
N GLY A 214 10.83 13.81 0.69
CA GLY A 214 10.42 15.15 1.12
C GLY A 214 10.34 15.34 2.63
N ILE A 215 11.16 14.57 3.38
CA ILE A 215 11.35 14.71 4.82
C ILE A 215 12.75 15.29 5.04
N PHE A 216 12.86 16.31 5.85
CA PHE A 216 14.16 16.89 6.21
C PHE A 216 14.78 16.16 7.41
N ALA A 217 16.09 16.29 7.58
CA ALA A 217 16.82 15.67 8.68
C ALA A 217 16.21 16.06 10.04
N ARG A 218 15.95 15.07 10.90
CA ARG A 218 15.39 15.23 12.26
C ARG A 218 13.97 15.81 12.32
N GLN A 219 13.28 15.96 11.19
CA GLN A 219 11.91 16.44 11.16
C GLN A 219 10.96 15.40 11.78
N ARG A 220 10.10 15.82 12.70
CA ARG A 220 9.02 14.97 13.22
C ARG A 220 8.05 14.63 12.10
N THR A 221 7.47 13.44 12.13
CA THR A 221 6.55 12.98 11.09
C THR A 221 5.20 12.56 11.65
N LEU A 222 4.13 12.93 10.95
CA LEU A 222 2.82 12.30 11.06
C LEU A 222 2.67 11.35 9.87
N LYS A 223 2.69 10.03 10.12
CA LYS A 223 2.52 9.02 9.08
C LYS A 223 1.04 8.70 8.90
N VAL A 224 0.59 8.71 7.65
CA VAL A 224 -0.76 8.38 7.22
C VAL A 224 -0.72 7.30 6.13
N SER A 225 -1.81 6.56 5.94
CA SER A 225 -1.84 5.39 5.05
C SER A 225 -2.06 5.71 3.57
N SER A 226 -2.49 6.94 3.22
CA SER A 226 -2.81 7.30 1.84
C SER A 226 -2.49 8.75 1.52
N MET A 227 -2.42 9.08 0.22
CA MET A 227 -2.26 10.47 -0.23
C MET A 227 -3.49 11.32 0.13
N ALA A 228 -4.70 10.76 0.07
CA ALA A 228 -5.91 11.46 0.50
C ALA A 228 -5.85 11.86 1.97
N HIS A 229 -5.47 10.95 2.86
CA HIS A 229 -5.27 11.26 4.27
C HIS A 229 -4.17 12.31 4.49
N LYS A 230 -3.11 12.28 3.68
CA LYS A 230 -2.05 13.28 3.74
C LYS A 230 -2.58 14.68 3.39
N ILE A 231 -3.36 14.80 2.33
CA ILE A 231 -3.95 16.07 1.89
C ILE A 231 -4.90 16.59 2.99
N GLU A 232 -5.79 15.77 3.51
CA GLU A 232 -6.72 16.17 4.57
C GLU A 232 -5.99 16.57 5.86
N ALA A 233 -4.97 15.84 6.26
CA ALA A 233 -4.18 16.20 7.45
C ALA A 233 -3.45 17.55 7.28
N GLN A 234 -2.93 17.85 6.07
CA GLN A 234 -2.31 19.14 5.81
C GLN A 234 -3.33 20.29 5.77
N LYS A 235 -4.53 20.08 5.18
CA LYS A 235 -5.64 21.04 5.24
C LYS A 235 -6.08 21.35 6.68
N ALA A 236 -6.08 20.31 7.54
CA ALA A 236 -6.39 20.44 8.94
C ALA A 236 -5.26 21.08 9.79
N GLY A 237 -4.14 21.48 9.16
CA GLY A 237 -3.02 22.12 9.85
C GLY A 237 -2.17 21.16 10.71
N MET A 238 -2.28 19.83 10.50
CA MET A 238 -1.54 18.82 11.27
C MET A 238 -0.04 18.77 10.91
N GLY A 239 0.39 19.48 9.88
CA GLY A 239 1.78 19.56 9.48
C GLY A 239 1.96 20.07 8.05
N VAL A 240 3.17 19.94 7.55
CA VAL A 240 3.66 20.52 6.31
C VAL A 240 4.15 19.42 5.36
N GLY A 241 4.34 19.74 4.07
CA GLY A 241 5.03 18.81 3.16
C GLY A 241 4.66 18.98 1.70
N TRP A 242 5.33 18.19 0.87
CA TRP A 242 5.11 18.14 -0.57
C TRP A 242 3.81 17.41 -0.91
N LEU A 243 2.99 18.02 -1.77
CA LEU A 243 1.76 17.44 -2.31
C LEU A 243 1.82 17.40 -3.84
N PRO A 244 1.22 16.39 -4.48
CA PRO A 244 1.05 16.37 -5.93
C PRO A 244 0.17 17.56 -6.35
N ARG A 245 0.73 18.51 -7.09
CA ARG A 245 0.02 19.74 -7.44
C ARG A 245 -1.34 19.51 -8.08
N PRO A 246 -1.50 18.57 -9.06
CA PRO A 246 -2.80 18.33 -9.68
C PRO A 246 -3.90 17.89 -8.71
N GLN A 247 -3.54 17.21 -7.60
CA GLN A 247 -4.52 16.72 -6.63
C GLN A 247 -4.97 17.78 -5.61
N VAL A 248 -4.24 18.90 -5.53
CA VAL A 248 -4.53 19.98 -4.57
C VAL A 248 -4.82 21.33 -5.23
N GLU A 249 -4.94 21.35 -6.57
CA GLU A 249 -5.17 22.59 -7.33
C GLU A 249 -6.44 23.31 -6.85
N SER A 250 -7.53 22.58 -6.60
CA SER A 250 -8.78 23.16 -6.07
C SER A 250 -8.60 23.74 -4.66
N ALA A 251 -7.86 23.05 -3.78
CA ALA A 251 -7.60 23.51 -2.42
C ALA A 251 -6.66 24.73 -2.40
N LEU A 252 -5.73 24.81 -3.35
CA LEU A 252 -4.91 26.01 -3.55
C LEU A 252 -5.73 27.17 -4.09
N ALA A 253 -6.62 26.93 -5.05
CA ALA A 253 -7.48 27.96 -5.64
C ALA A 253 -8.53 28.49 -4.65
N SER A 254 -9.08 27.64 -3.78
CA SER A 254 -10.01 28.03 -2.72
C SER A 254 -9.34 28.70 -1.52
N GLY A 255 -8.01 28.62 -1.42
CA GLY A 255 -7.25 29.13 -0.28
C GLY A 255 -7.26 28.23 0.96
N GLU A 256 -7.78 27.00 0.89
CA GLU A 256 -7.67 26.02 1.98
C GLU A 256 -6.20 25.64 2.24
N LEU A 257 -5.42 25.54 1.17
CA LEU A 257 -3.98 25.34 1.21
C LEU A 257 -3.26 26.56 0.63
N VAL A 258 -2.11 26.86 1.19
CA VAL A 258 -1.19 27.91 0.73
C VAL A 258 0.10 27.25 0.25
N ALA A 259 0.48 27.56 -0.99
CA ALA A 259 1.75 27.12 -1.57
C ALA A 259 2.89 27.95 -0.98
N LEU A 260 3.91 27.29 -0.46
CA LEU A 260 5.09 27.94 0.09
C LEU A 260 6.20 28.06 -0.95
N ASN A 261 6.93 29.16 -0.91
CA ASN A 261 8.18 29.30 -1.63
C ASN A 261 9.29 28.64 -0.81
N VAL A 262 9.79 27.48 -1.25
CA VAL A 262 10.83 26.74 -0.56
C VAL A 262 12.16 26.80 -1.32
N ALA A 263 13.26 26.90 -0.59
CA ALA A 263 14.60 27.02 -1.20
C ALA A 263 14.98 25.73 -1.96
N THR A 264 14.68 24.58 -1.38
CA THR A 264 14.90 23.27 -2.02
C THR A 264 13.81 22.97 -3.00
N LYS A 265 14.14 22.92 -4.30
CA LYS A 265 13.20 22.55 -5.35
C LYS A 265 13.08 21.03 -5.46
N ARG A 266 11.85 20.57 -5.66
CA ARG A 266 11.56 19.17 -5.97
C ARG A 266 11.25 19.04 -7.47
N PRO A 267 12.01 18.26 -8.24
CA PRO A 267 11.69 18.01 -9.64
C PRO A 267 10.36 17.26 -9.76
N PRO A 268 9.65 17.40 -10.89
CA PRO A 268 8.52 16.54 -11.19
C PRO A 268 8.93 15.07 -11.19
N VAL A 269 8.03 14.19 -10.76
CA VAL A 269 8.25 12.74 -10.79
C VAL A 269 7.68 12.20 -12.11
N ILE A 270 8.50 11.44 -12.84
CA ILE A 270 8.07 10.75 -14.06
C ILE A 270 7.30 9.49 -13.67
N LEU A 271 6.09 9.36 -14.18
CA LEU A 271 5.21 8.21 -13.96
C LEU A 271 5.27 7.27 -15.16
N CYS A 272 5.24 5.98 -14.89
CA CYS A 272 5.18 4.94 -15.91
C CYS A 272 4.02 3.96 -15.67
N MET A 273 3.66 3.26 -16.73
CA MET A 273 2.97 1.97 -16.69
C MET A 273 4.01 0.87 -16.90
N ALA A 274 3.82 -0.28 -16.25
CA ALA A 274 4.70 -1.42 -16.48
C ALA A 274 3.98 -2.76 -16.30
N ARG A 275 4.58 -3.80 -16.91
CA ARG A 275 4.18 -5.20 -16.76
C ARG A 275 5.41 -6.10 -16.69
N ARG A 276 5.24 -7.32 -16.19
CA ARG A 276 6.26 -8.36 -16.38
C ARG A 276 6.32 -8.74 -17.87
N ARG A 277 7.54 -8.96 -18.39
CA ARG A 277 7.69 -9.67 -19.67
C ARG A 277 7.27 -11.12 -19.46
N GLY A 278 6.30 -11.56 -20.25
CA GLY A 278 5.82 -12.93 -20.27
C GLY A 278 6.71 -13.81 -21.10
#